data_9c6a999cae857419b5430657de8a0d15
#
_entry.id   9c6a999cae857419b5430657de8a0d15
#
_cell.length_a   1.000
_cell.length_b   1.000
_cell.length_c   1.000
_cell.angle_alpha   90.00
_cell.angle_beta   90.00
_cell.angle_gamma   90.00
#
_symmetry.space_group_name_H-M   'P 1'
#
loop_
_entity.id
_entity.type
_entity.pdbx_description
1 polymer ?
#
loop_
_entity_poly.entity_id
_entity_poly.type
_entity_poly.pdbx_seq_one_letter_code
_entity_poly.pdbx_strand_id
1 'polypeptide(L)'
;DDDDLSGEIWLAVDEDYLYVAADVIDDVYDGYQADDGTGGWWENDVFELFIGFYDQRGAKHVGMMRGSEPDYKFFFLETGAINDFDGQNVLAENGDGNYYQEGFDPDWVVEAKLALDDIAFGDDLRLNAVNGMRIPIEPTFHDNDGAGWEGNLVGSPLNADNAWQTPIVWSTTWIGDADIPLAIDGEEGVIANEFALYHNYPNPFNPVTTIRFSIPEAQQVTLKVYNLMGREVVTLVDRELQAGYHNTKWHAGNMASGIYFYRLMSEKKAI
;
A
#
# COMPACT_ATOMS: atom_id res chain seq x y z
N ASP A 1 -11.07 -18.21 -15.56
CA ASP A 1 -9.64 -18.60 -15.51
C ASP A 1 -8.87 -17.36 -15.05
N ASP A 2 -8.58 -17.26 -13.78
CA ASP A 2 -8.10 -16.07 -13.04
C ASP A 2 -6.72 -15.50 -13.47
N ASP A 3 -6.29 -15.71 -14.68
CA ASP A 3 -5.06 -15.16 -15.24
C ASP A 3 -5.27 -13.82 -15.99
N ASP A 4 -6.48 -13.28 -15.94
CA ASP A 4 -6.97 -12.16 -16.73
C ASP A 4 -7.06 -10.84 -15.97
N LEU A 5 -7.31 -10.87 -14.63
CA LEU A 5 -7.35 -9.70 -13.79
C LEU A 5 -6.03 -9.45 -13.04
N SER A 6 -5.48 -8.27 -13.17
CA SER A 6 -4.37 -7.79 -12.34
C SER A 6 -4.50 -6.32 -12.03
N GLY A 7 -4.00 -5.88 -10.85
CA GLY A 7 -4.11 -4.47 -10.46
C GLY A 7 -2.90 -3.97 -9.70
N GLU A 8 -2.54 -2.73 -9.96
CA GLU A 8 -1.58 -1.96 -9.16
C GLU A 8 -2.30 -0.83 -8.44
N ILE A 9 -1.98 -0.59 -7.19
CA ILE A 9 -2.55 0.51 -6.40
C ILE A 9 -1.47 1.42 -5.86
N TRP A 10 -1.80 2.70 -5.78
CA TRP A 10 -0.98 3.73 -5.12
C TRP A 10 -1.83 4.46 -4.10
N LEU A 11 -1.28 4.64 -2.92
CA LEU A 11 -1.89 5.40 -1.85
C LEU A 11 -0.93 6.46 -1.35
N ALA A 12 -1.45 7.65 -1.15
CA ALA A 12 -0.75 8.72 -0.47
C ALA A 12 -1.71 9.46 0.47
N VAL A 13 -1.16 10.12 1.47
CA VAL A 13 -1.95 10.91 2.42
C VAL A 13 -1.15 12.14 2.83
N ASP A 14 -1.81 13.27 2.92
CA ASP A 14 -1.30 14.50 3.51
C ASP A 14 -2.14 14.93 4.72
N GLU A 15 -2.05 16.20 5.13
CA GLU A 15 -2.80 16.70 6.27
C GLU A 15 -4.32 16.73 6.02
N ASP A 16 -4.77 16.84 4.77
CA ASP A 16 -6.16 17.10 4.41
C ASP A 16 -6.81 15.99 3.60
N TYR A 17 -6.03 15.20 2.85
CA TYR A 17 -6.56 14.28 1.85
C TYR A 17 -5.93 12.90 1.90
N LEU A 18 -6.73 11.88 1.59
CA LEU A 18 -6.31 10.58 1.12
C LEU A 18 -6.34 10.57 -0.41
N TYR A 19 -5.24 10.18 -1.03
CA TYR A 19 -5.11 9.98 -2.46
C TYR A 19 -5.08 8.49 -2.75
N VAL A 20 -5.90 8.05 -3.67
CA VAL A 20 -6.01 6.65 -4.10
C VAL A 20 -5.91 6.62 -5.61
N ALA A 21 -5.07 5.73 -6.12
CA ALA A 21 -5.06 5.40 -7.54
C ALA A 21 -5.00 3.89 -7.73
N ALA A 22 -5.66 3.40 -8.76
CA ALA A 22 -5.59 2.02 -9.20
C ALA A 22 -5.46 1.99 -10.73
N ASP A 23 -4.64 1.07 -11.23
CA ASP A 23 -4.51 0.72 -12.64
C ASP A 23 -4.77 -0.77 -12.76
N VAL A 24 -5.82 -1.13 -13.49
CA VAL A 24 -6.34 -2.49 -13.56
C VAL A 24 -6.28 -2.98 -15.00
N ILE A 25 -5.62 -4.12 -15.18
CA ILE A 25 -5.58 -4.85 -16.44
C ILE A 25 -6.61 -5.95 -16.32
N ASP A 26 -7.51 -5.99 -17.27
CA ASP A 26 -8.68 -6.84 -17.32
C ASP A 26 -8.84 -7.41 -18.74
N ASP A 27 -9.58 -8.48 -18.95
CA ASP A 27 -9.86 -8.97 -20.29
C ASP A 27 -11.26 -8.60 -20.79
N VAL A 28 -12.19 -8.28 -19.86
CA VAL A 28 -13.53 -7.76 -20.13
C VAL A 28 -13.94 -6.79 -19.03
N TYR A 29 -14.13 -5.54 -19.34
CA TYR A 29 -14.61 -4.55 -18.37
C TYR A 29 -16.14 -4.45 -18.36
N ASP A 30 -16.79 -4.78 -17.25
CA ASP A 30 -18.23 -4.64 -16.99
C ASP A 30 -18.47 -3.80 -15.74
N GLY A 31 -18.15 -2.51 -15.82
CA GLY A 31 -18.26 -1.59 -14.70
C GLY A 31 -19.71 -1.35 -14.25
N TYR A 32 -19.91 -1.11 -12.96
CA TYR A 32 -21.22 -0.92 -12.36
C TYR A 32 -21.93 0.30 -12.91
N GLN A 33 -23.07 0.08 -13.54
CA GLN A 33 -24.01 1.10 -14.00
C GLN A 33 -25.26 1.11 -13.12
N ALA A 34 -25.49 2.18 -12.38
CA ALA A 34 -26.71 2.32 -11.60
C ALA A 34 -27.94 2.21 -12.51
N ASP A 35 -28.91 1.36 -12.17
CA ASP A 35 -30.19 1.14 -12.89
C ASP A 35 -30.14 0.26 -14.16
N ASP A 36 -29.06 -0.44 -14.45
CA ASP A 36 -29.00 -1.40 -15.58
C ASP A 36 -29.63 -2.76 -15.27
N GLY A 37 -29.89 -3.04 -13.98
CA GLY A 37 -30.48 -4.27 -13.52
C GLY A 37 -29.52 -5.44 -13.37
N THR A 38 -28.22 -5.19 -13.39
CA THR A 38 -27.14 -6.20 -13.26
C THR A 38 -26.89 -6.67 -11.82
N GLY A 39 -27.68 -6.26 -10.86
CA GLY A 39 -27.51 -6.69 -9.47
C GLY A 39 -26.86 -5.66 -8.56
N GLY A 40 -26.07 -6.08 -7.58
CA GLY A 40 -25.34 -5.19 -6.69
C GLY A 40 -24.02 -4.75 -7.32
N TRP A 41 -23.46 -3.61 -6.89
CA TRP A 41 -22.17 -3.12 -7.38
C TRP A 41 -21.03 -4.14 -7.23
N TRP A 42 -21.11 -5.07 -6.27
CA TRP A 42 -20.13 -6.15 -6.05
C TRP A 42 -20.23 -7.31 -7.07
N GLU A 43 -21.17 -7.25 -7.98
CA GLU A 43 -21.32 -8.20 -9.10
C GLU A 43 -20.72 -7.66 -10.40
N ASN A 44 -19.99 -6.53 -10.35
CA ASN A 44 -19.38 -5.83 -11.49
C ASN A 44 -17.90 -5.57 -11.20
N ASP A 45 -17.15 -5.08 -12.19
CA ASP A 45 -15.76 -4.68 -12.02
C ASP A 45 -15.69 -3.42 -11.17
N VAL A 46 -15.24 -3.61 -9.94
CA VAL A 46 -15.19 -2.57 -8.93
C VAL A 46 -13.93 -2.70 -8.09
N PHE A 47 -13.28 -1.58 -7.84
CA PHE A 47 -12.25 -1.51 -6.83
C PHE A 47 -12.86 -1.19 -5.47
N GLU A 48 -12.57 -2.03 -4.47
CA GLU A 48 -12.83 -1.80 -3.06
C GLU A 48 -11.54 -1.57 -2.29
N LEU A 49 -11.56 -0.63 -1.37
CA LEU A 49 -10.48 -0.39 -0.44
C LEU A 49 -11.02 -0.47 0.99
N PHE A 50 -10.59 -1.48 1.73
CA PHE A 50 -10.79 -1.55 3.17
C PHE A 50 -9.57 -0.98 3.86
N ILE A 51 -9.75 -0.08 4.83
CA ILE A 51 -8.65 0.61 5.47
C ILE A 51 -8.99 1.04 6.90
N GLY A 52 -8.07 0.84 7.84
CA GLY A 52 -8.20 1.36 9.21
C GLY A 52 -7.46 2.70 9.36
N PHE A 53 -8.13 3.71 9.85
CA PHE A 53 -7.56 5.05 10.05
C PHE A 53 -6.99 5.21 11.47
N TYR A 54 -6.12 4.27 11.86
CA TYR A 54 -5.46 4.26 13.16
C TYR A 54 -4.08 3.62 13.07
N ASP A 55 -3.21 3.93 14.06
CA ASP A 55 -1.90 3.30 14.17
C ASP A 55 -2.01 1.93 14.83
N GLN A 56 -2.04 0.88 14.03
CA GLN A 56 -2.17 -0.48 14.50
C GLN A 56 -0.93 -0.91 15.30
N ARG A 57 -1.02 -0.90 16.62
CA ARG A 57 0.03 -1.40 17.55
C ARG A 57 -0.35 -2.71 18.21
N GLY A 58 -1.61 -3.10 18.15
CA GLY A 58 -2.18 -4.29 18.76
C GLY A 58 -2.68 -5.32 17.75
N ALA A 59 -3.56 -6.19 18.22
CA ALA A 59 -4.29 -7.11 17.36
C ALA A 59 -5.24 -6.34 16.43
N LYS A 60 -5.41 -6.85 15.22
CA LYS A 60 -6.42 -6.30 14.29
C LYS A 60 -7.83 -6.55 14.83
N HIS A 61 -8.76 -5.73 14.43
CA HIS A 61 -10.16 -5.87 14.79
C HIS A 61 -10.76 -7.16 14.20
N VAL A 62 -11.61 -7.84 14.97
CA VAL A 62 -12.34 -9.03 14.51
C VAL A 62 -13.55 -8.64 13.67
N GLY A 63 -14.13 -7.48 13.91
CA GLY A 63 -15.23 -6.87 13.16
C GLY A 63 -14.98 -5.37 12.98
N MET A 64 -15.67 -4.75 12.03
CA MET A 64 -15.55 -3.32 11.74
C MET A 64 -15.78 -2.47 12.99
N MET A 65 -14.90 -1.55 13.26
CA MET A 65 -14.93 -0.67 14.43
C MET A 65 -15.10 0.79 14.02
N ARG A 66 -15.57 1.60 14.98
CA ARG A 66 -15.76 3.06 14.84
C ARG A 66 -15.12 3.78 16.02
N GLY A 67 -15.11 5.09 15.99
CA GLY A 67 -14.63 5.93 17.08
C GLY A 67 -13.13 6.18 17.03
N SER A 68 -12.36 5.71 18.03
CA SER A 68 -10.93 6.00 18.16
C SER A 68 -10.03 5.25 17.18
N GLU A 69 -10.50 4.13 16.66
CA GLU A 69 -9.78 3.26 15.71
C GLU A 69 -10.76 2.82 14.61
N PRO A 70 -11.18 3.76 13.72
CA PRO A 70 -12.23 3.48 12.77
C PRO A 70 -11.72 2.67 11.58
N ASP A 71 -12.52 1.68 11.17
CA ASP A 71 -12.36 0.90 9.95
C ASP A 71 -13.33 1.41 8.88
N TYR A 72 -12.87 1.57 7.65
CA TYR A 72 -13.64 2.08 6.52
C TYR A 72 -13.64 1.11 5.36
N LYS A 73 -14.70 1.23 4.54
CA LYS A 73 -14.88 0.59 3.25
C LYS A 73 -15.15 1.66 2.20
N PHE A 74 -14.32 1.72 1.19
CA PHE A 74 -14.53 2.61 0.05
C PHE A 74 -14.80 1.78 -1.19
N PHE A 75 -15.79 2.20 -1.95
CA PHE A 75 -16.08 1.69 -3.29
C PHE A 75 -15.75 2.76 -4.31
N PHE A 76 -15.10 2.37 -5.37
CA PHE A 76 -14.73 3.23 -6.48
C PHE A 76 -15.53 2.76 -7.68
N LEU A 77 -16.64 3.48 -7.94
CA LEU A 77 -17.62 3.18 -8.97
C LEU A 77 -17.50 4.20 -10.10
N GLU A 78 -18.00 3.90 -11.28
CA GLU A 78 -18.05 4.87 -12.40
C GLU A 78 -18.74 6.19 -12.03
N THR A 79 -19.64 6.17 -11.07
CA THR A 79 -20.36 7.36 -10.60
C THR A 79 -19.57 8.17 -9.57
N GLY A 80 -18.61 7.57 -8.87
CA GLY A 80 -17.82 8.25 -7.84
C GLY A 80 -17.31 7.32 -6.74
N ALA A 81 -16.53 7.91 -5.84
CA ALA A 81 -16.04 7.24 -4.63
C ALA A 81 -17.08 7.31 -3.51
N ILE A 82 -17.39 6.18 -2.91
CA ILE A 82 -18.41 6.02 -1.87
C ILE A 82 -17.81 5.41 -0.62
N ASN A 83 -18.19 5.95 0.56
CA ASN A 83 -17.98 5.29 1.85
C ASN A 83 -19.25 4.54 2.25
N ASP A 84 -19.18 3.21 2.32
CA ASP A 84 -20.36 2.34 2.59
C ASP A 84 -20.81 2.36 4.05
N PHE A 85 -20.14 3.06 4.93
CA PHE A 85 -20.37 2.82 6.36
C PHE A 85 -21.77 3.19 6.84
N ASP A 86 -22.47 4.09 6.18
CA ASP A 86 -23.82 4.54 6.63
C ASP A 86 -24.81 4.74 5.49
N GLY A 87 -24.79 3.81 4.55
CA GLY A 87 -25.71 3.84 3.44
C GLY A 87 -25.30 4.85 2.38
N GLN A 88 -24.00 4.86 2.04
CA GLN A 88 -23.51 5.50 0.81
C GLN A 88 -23.21 7.01 0.94
N ASN A 89 -22.30 7.37 1.82
CA ASN A 89 -21.75 8.71 1.80
C ASN A 89 -20.86 8.87 0.54
N VAL A 90 -21.33 9.67 -0.42
CA VAL A 90 -20.56 10.03 -1.62
C VAL A 90 -19.46 10.99 -1.22
N LEU A 91 -18.21 10.58 -1.39
CA LEU A 91 -17.02 11.37 -1.05
C LEU A 91 -16.56 12.24 -2.23
N ALA A 92 -16.72 11.76 -3.44
CA ALA A 92 -16.39 12.47 -4.67
C ALA A 92 -17.20 11.89 -5.83
N GLU A 93 -17.65 12.76 -6.74
CA GLU A 93 -18.36 12.36 -7.97
C GLU A 93 -17.39 12.33 -9.15
N ASN A 94 -17.60 11.42 -10.10
CA ASN A 94 -16.77 11.34 -11.28
C ASN A 94 -16.84 12.63 -12.10
N GLY A 95 -15.68 13.20 -12.40
CA GLY A 95 -15.56 14.44 -13.17
C GLY A 95 -15.64 15.73 -12.35
N ASP A 96 -15.74 15.69 -11.01
CA ASP A 96 -15.70 16.87 -10.13
C ASP A 96 -14.28 17.45 -9.92
N GLY A 97 -13.25 16.76 -10.48
CA GLY A 97 -11.83 17.07 -10.32
C GLY A 97 -11.17 16.44 -9.11
N ASN A 98 -11.92 15.71 -8.29
CA ASN A 98 -11.41 14.93 -7.15
C ASN A 98 -11.53 13.43 -7.38
N TYR A 99 -12.27 13.03 -8.39
CA TYR A 99 -12.45 11.63 -8.76
C TYR A 99 -12.47 11.48 -10.28
N TYR A 100 -11.82 10.43 -10.74
CA TYR A 100 -11.80 10.03 -12.13
C TYR A 100 -11.79 8.51 -12.20
N GLN A 101 -12.69 7.96 -12.99
CA GLN A 101 -12.68 6.56 -13.40
C GLN A 101 -13.03 6.47 -14.87
N GLU A 102 -12.28 5.71 -15.63
CA GLU A 102 -12.53 5.44 -17.05
C GLU A 102 -12.09 4.01 -17.37
N GLY A 103 -12.94 3.31 -18.09
CA GLY A 103 -12.61 2.05 -18.75
C GLY A 103 -11.97 2.29 -20.11
N PHE A 104 -10.93 1.54 -20.44
CA PHE A 104 -10.20 1.63 -21.71
C PHE A 104 -10.40 0.41 -22.60
N ASP A 105 -11.38 -0.44 -22.27
CA ASP A 105 -11.79 -1.65 -22.98
C ASP A 105 -10.59 -2.53 -23.44
N PRO A 106 -10.15 -3.47 -22.59
CA PRO A 106 -10.81 -3.91 -21.34
C PRO A 106 -10.26 -3.28 -20.05
N ASP A 107 -9.08 -2.65 -20.08
CA ASP A 107 -8.42 -2.08 -18.90
C ASP A 107 -9.19 -0.88 -18.32
N TRP A 108 -8.98 -0.57 -17.04
CA TRP A 108 -9.58 0.58 -16.40
C TRP A 108 -8.72 1.18 -15.29
N VAL A 109 -8.96 2.45 -15.00
CA VAL A 109 -8.22 3.20 -13.99
C VAL A 109 -9.13 3.94 -13.03
N VAL A 110 -8.62 4.16 -11.83
CA VAL A 110 -9.25 4.99 -10.79
C VAL A 110 -8.23 5.99 -10.27
N GLU A 111 -8.64 7.24 -10.14
CA GLU A 111 -7.91 8.26 -9.39
C GLU A 111 -8.87 9.01 -8.47
N ALA A 112 -8.56 9.08 -7.18
CA ALA A 112 -9.40 9.73 -6.18
C ALA A 112 -8.58 10.59 -5.22
N LYS A 113 -9.15 11.76 -4.90
CA LYS A 113 -8.69 12.67 -3.86
C LYS A 113 -9.81 12.86 -2.85
N LEU A 114 -9.73 12.23 -1.69
CA LEU A 114 -10.79 12.15 -0.70
C LEU A 114 -10.43 13.00 0.51
N ALA A 115 -11.30 13.96 0.86
CA ALA A 115 -11.07 14.81 2.04
C ALA A 115 -11.20 13.99 3.33
N LEU A 116 -10.19 14.04 4.19
CA LEU A 116 -10.19 13.31 5.46
C LEU A 116 -11.31 13.76 6.39
N ASP A 117 -11.75 15.01 6.28
CA ASP A 117 -12.88 15.55 7.05
C ASP A 117 -14.23 14.97 6.58
N ASP A 118 -14.37 14.63 5.30
CA ASP A 118 -15.58 14.03 4.74
C ASP A 118 -15.63 12.50 5.00
N ILE A 119 -14.47 11.88 5.22
CA ILE A 119 -14.38 10.46 5.57
C ILE A 119 -14.77 10.23 7.02
N ALA A 120 -14.28 11.08 7.94
CA ALA A 120 -14.55 10.93 9.37
C ALA A 120 -16.04 11.15 9.66
N PHE A 121 -16.71 10.12 10.16
CA PHE A 121 -18.16 10.15 10.39
C PHE A 121 -18.52 10.08 11.88
N GLY A 122 -19.41 10.96 12.33
CA GLY A 122 -19.92 10.97 13.70
C GLY A 122 -18.81 11.22 14.73
N ASP A 123 -18.55 10.26 15.61
CA ASP A 123 -17.52 10.34 16.67
C ASP A 123 -16.18 9.71 16.25
N ASP A 124 -15.99 9.38 14.98
CA ASP A 124 -14.74 8.82 14.49
C ASP A 124 -13.60 9.82 14.57
N LEU A 125 -12.45 9.35 15.01
CA LEU A 125 -11.25 10.15 14.95
C LEU A 125 -10.78 10.27 13.50
N ARG A 126 -10.59 11.51 13.09
CA ARG A 126 -9.95 11.83 11.81
C ARG A 126 -8.53 11.29 11.78
N LEU A 127 -8.12 10.72 10.67
CA LEU A 127 -6.74 10.28 10.47
C LEU A 127 -5.78 11.46 10.64
N ASN A 128 -4.82 11.30 11.54
CA ASN A 128 -3.66 12.17 11.66
C ASN A 128 -2.44 11.37 11.23
N ALA A 129 -2.14 11.44 9.94
CA ALA A 129 -1.08 10.66 9.31
C ALA A 129 0.29 11.08 9.83
N VAL A 130 1.04 10.12 10.37
CA VAL A 130 2.43 10.34 10.80
C VAL A 130 3.33 9.25 10.23
N ASN A 131 4.56 9.63 9.92
CA ASN A 131 5.56 8.71 9.39
C ASN A 131 5.79 7.51 10.33
N GLY A 132 5.76 6.30 9.79
CA GLY A 132 5.89 5.04 10.52
C GLY A 132 4.61 4.52 11.16
N MET A 133 3.48 5.22 11.01
CA MET A 133 2.16 4.75 11.40
C MET A 133 1.79 3.50 10.59
N ARG A 134 1.28 2.47 11.27
CA ARG A 134 0.86 1.21 10.64
C ARG A 134 -0.62 1.26 10.36
N ILE A 135 -0.97 1.00 9.12
CA ILE A 135 -2.34 1.08 8.62
C ILE A 135 -2.81 -0.32 8.21
N PRO A 136 -3.89 -0.85 8.81
CA PRO A 136 -4.57 -2.03 8.27
C PRO A 136 -5.18 -1.69 6.92
N ILE A 137 -5.00 -2.56 5.94
CA ILE A 137 -5.45 -2.30 4.57
C ILE A 137 -5.76 -3.60 3.83
N GLU A 138 -6.78 -3.57 2.99
CA GLU A 138 -7.10 -4.64 2.06
C GLU A 138 -7.67 -4.06 0.77
N PRO A 139 -6.91 -4.00 -0.32
CA PRO A 139 -7.45 -3.73 -1.64
C PRO A 139 -8.11 -5.00 -2.18
N THR A 140 -9.24 -4.84 -2.82
CA THR A 140 -9.98 -5.92 -3.48
C THR A 140 -10.49 -5.41 -4.82
N PHE A 141 -10.24 -6.16 -5.88
CA PHE A 141 -10.83 -5.92 -7.20
C PHE A 141 -11.85 -7.02 -7.47
N HIS A 142 -13.06 -6.65 -7.81
CA HIS A 142 -14.10 -7.55 -8.26
C HIS A 142 -13.96 -7.76 -9.76
N ASP A 143 -14.34 -8.94 -10.21
CA ASP A 143 -14.16 -9.45 -11.55
C ASP A 143 -15.50 -9.96 -12.11
N ASN A 144 -15.89 -9.45 -13.30
CA ASN A 144 -17.11 -9.82 -14.00
C ASN A 144 -16.95 -9.74 -15.53
N ASP A 145 -16.86 -10.89 -16.17
CA ASP A 145 -16.77 -10.99 -17.64
C ASP A 145 -18.13 -10.90 -18.37
N GLY A 146 -19.08 -10.15 -17.80
CA GLY A 146 -20.41 -9.98 -18.39
C GLY A 146 -21.36 -11.17 -18.22
N ALA A 147 -20.94 -12.20 -17.47
CA ALA A 147 -21.77 -13.35 -17.08
C ALA A 147 -22.21 -13.32 -15.62
N GLY A 148 -21.85 -12.28 -14.88
CA GLY A 148 -21.99 -12.08 -13.45
C GLY A 148 -20.66 -12.28 -12.71
N TRP A 149 -20.62 -11.97 -11.43
CA TRP A 149 -19.42 -12.05 -10.60
C TRP A 149 -18.70 -13.40 -10.73
N GLU A 150 -17.43 -13.36 -11.06
CA GLU A 150 -16.57 -14.52 -11.26
C GLU A 150 -15.55 -14.71 -10.12
N GLY A 151 -15.09 -13.63 -9.50
CA GLY A 151 -14.13 -13.71 -8.43
C GLY A 151 -13.68 -12.38 -7.86
N ASN A 152 -12.65 -12.43 -7.02
CA ASN A 152 -11.98 -11.26 -6.47
C ASN A 152 -10.48 -11.44 -6.47
N LEU A 153 -9.75 -10.44 -6.95
CA LEU A 153 -8.33 -10.31 -6.69
C LEU A 153 -8.14 -9.58 -5.35
N VAL A 154 -7.47 -10.22 -4.39
CA VAL A 154 -7.37 -9.72 -3.02
C VAL A 154 -5.92 -9.48 -2.61
N GLY A 155 -5.68 -8.42 -1.81
CA GLY A 155 -4.35 -8.07 -1.34
C GLY A 155 -3.80 -9.01 -0.26
N SER A 156 -4.67 -9.63 0.53
CA SER A 156 -4.27 -10.51 1.64
C SER A 156 -4.56 -11.98 1.35
N PRO A 157 -3.59 -12.88 1.48
CA PRO A 157 -3.84 -14.31 1.34
C PRO A 157 -4.74 -14.91 2.44
N LEU A 158 -5.09 -14.13 3.46
CA LEU A 158 -6.02 -14.51 4.52
C LEU A 158 -7.47 -14.13 4.19
N ASN A 159 -7.67 -13.27 3.20
CA ASN A 159 -9.00 -12.88 2.75
C ASN A 159 -9.62 -14.01 1.92
N ALA A 160 -10.72 -14.57 2.41
CA ALA A 160 -11.53 -15.58 1.73
C ALA A 160 -12.92 -14.99 1.51
N ASP A 161 -12.96 -13.86 0.80
CA ASP A 161 -14.17 -13.09 0.53
C ASP A 161 -14.92 -12.66 1.82
N ASN A 162 -14.19 -12.28 2.83
CA ASN A 162 -14.76 -11.85 4.12
C ASN A 162 -14.14 -10.55 4.68
N ALA A 163 -13.30 -9.87 3.90
CA ALA A 163 -12.67 -8.60 4.29
C ALA A 163 -13.70 -7.53 4.65
N TRP A 164 -14.84 -7.52 3.97
CA TRP A 164 -15.92 -6.55 4.13
C TRP A 164 -16.52 -6.46 5.55
N GLN A 165 -16.28 -7.47 6.39
CA GLN A 165 -16.76 -7.48 7.78
C GLN A 165 -15.67 -7.87 8.80
N THR A 166 -14.47 -8.26 8.35
CA THR A 166 -13.51 -8.95 9.20
C THR A 166 -12.09 -8.37 9.04
N PRO A 167 -11.79 -7.20 9.63
CA PRO A 167 -10.48 -6.54 9.50
C PRO A 167 -9.27 -7.38 9.90
N ILE A 168 -9.46 -8.45 10.68
CA ILE A 168 -8.37 -9.35 11.08
C ILE A 168 -7.68 -10.02 9.89
N VAL A 169 -8.36 -10.15 8.74
CA VAL A 169 -7.78 -10.74 7.52
C VAL A 169 -7.02 -9.73 6.67
N TRP A 170 -7.20 -8.42 6.90
CA TRP A 170 -6.52 -7.38 6.13
C TRP A 170 -5.01 -7.46 6.27
N SER A 171 -4.29 -7.01 5.29
CA SER A 171 -2.86 -6.78 5.33
C SER A 171 -2.50 -5.59 6.23
N THR A 172 -1.26 -5.26 6.37
CA THR A 172 -0.80 -4.07 7.07
C THR A 172 0.24 -3.37 6.22
N THR A 173 0.03 -2.09 5.98
CA THR A 173 1.02 -1.19 5.40
C THR A 173 1.44 -0.15 6.42
N TRP A 174 2.30 0.78 6.06
CA TRP A 174 2.63 1.94 6.91
C TRP A 174 2.80 3.20 6.08
N ILE A 175 2.48 4.30 6.70
CA ILE A 175 2.67 5.61 6.14
C ILE A 175 4.18 5.90 6.13
N GLY A 176 4.73 6.09 4.92
CA GLY A 176 6.08 6.58 4.70
C GLY A 176 6.05 8.08 4.48
N ASP A 177 7.13 8.78 4.78
CA ASP A 177 7.28 10.18 4.44
C ASP A 177 7.53 10.29 2.92
N ALA A 178 6.62 10.94 2.20
CA ALA A 178 6.76 11.17 0.76
C ALA A 178 7.91 12.14 0.43
N ASP A 179 8.25 13.01 1.40
CA ASP A 179 9.39 13.92 1.31
C ASP A 179 10.73 13.24 1.66
N ILE A 180 10.72 11.96 2.04
CA ILE A 180 11.94 11.16 1.98
C ILE A 180 12.14 10.84 0.50
N PRO A 181 12.98 11.60 -0.23
CA PRO A 181 13.22 11.27 -1.62
C PRO A 181 13.65 9.81 -1.67
N LEU A 182 13.03 9.03 -2.53
CA LEU A 182 13.68 7.82 -3.03
C LEU A 182 15.04 8.34 -3.52
N ALA A 183 16.09 8.17 -2.72
CA ALA A 183 17.37 8.79 -3.02
C ALA A 183 17.77 8.33 -4.41
N ILE A 184 17.52 9.19 -5.39
CA ILE A 184 18.21 9.15 -6.67
C ILE A 184 19.63 9.48 -6.26
N ASP A 185 20.57 8.58 -6.55
CA ASP A 185 22.00 8.80 -6.29
C ASP A 185 22.36 10.23 -6.68
N GLY A 186 22.61 11.11 -5.68
CA GLY A 186 23.22 12.41 -5.91
C GLY A 186 22.46 13.66 -5.46
N GLU A 187 21.27 13.62 -4.82
CA GLU A 187 20.69 14.85 -4.27
C GLU A 187 21.18 15.13 -2.85
N GLU A 188 21.99 16.19 -2.74
CA GLU A 188 22.45 16.77 -1.48
C GLU A 188 21.30 17.55 -0.82
N GLY A 189 20.89 17.19 0.41
CA GLY A 189 20.09 18.11 1.21
C GLY A 189 19.11 17.54 2.23
N VAL A 190 18.76 16.27 2.23
CA VAL A 190 17.89 15.71 3.26
C VAL A 190 18.72 15.11 4.38
N ILE A 191 18.76 15.77 5.52
CA ILE A 191 19.51 15.31 6.70
C ILE A 191 18.69 14.23 7.40
N ALA A 192 19.21 12.99 7.39
CA ALA A 192 18.66 11.92 8.20
C ALA A 192 18.89 12.22 9.69
N ASN A 193 17.86 12.11 10.51
CA ASN A 193 17.96 12.40 11.92
C ASN A 193 18.54 11.24 12.75
N GLU A 194 18.60 10.04 12.16
CA GLU A 194 19.07 8.84 12.85
C GLU A 194 19.80 7.87 11.93
N PHE A 195 20.61 7.01 12.54
CA PHE A 195 21.19 5.86 11.88
C PHE A 195 20.19 4.71 11.92
N ALA A 196 19.54 4.42 10.79
CA ALA A 196 18.48 3.42 10.70
C ALA A 196 18.66 2.50 9.49
N LEU A 197 18.14 1.29 9.62
CA LEU A 197 18.08 0.27 8.58
C LEU A 197 16.61 -0.13 8.40
N TYR A 198 16.11 0.00 7.18
CA TYR A 198 14.71 -0.24 6.87
C TYR A 198 14.50 -1.63 6.26
N HIS A 199 13.26 -2.08 6.24
CA HIS A 199 12.90 -3.33 5.57
C HIS A 199 13.20 -3.24 4.08
N ASN A 200 13.68 -4.36 3.53
CA ASN A 200 13.87 -4.47 2.09
C ASN A 200 12.53 -4.63 1.36
N TYR A 201 12.47 -4.07 0.16
CA TYR A 201 11.29 -4.18 -0.69
C TYR A 201 11.70 -4.45 -2.16
N PRO A 202 10.97 -5.37 -2.83
CA PRO A 202 9.96 -6.30 -2.31
C PRO A 202 10.54 -7.33 -1.32
N ASN A 203 9.68 -7.89 -0.45
CA ASN A 203 10.00 -9.01 0.42
C ASN A 203 8.72 -9.85 0.69
N PRO A 204 8.57 -11.10 0.16
CA PRO A 204 9.59 -11.83 -0.60
C PRO A 204 10.01 -11.17 -1.92
N PHE A 205 11.18 -11.54 -2.45
CA PHE A 205 11.73 -10.95 -3.67
C PHE A 205 12.26 -12.01 -4.66
N ASN A 206 12.24 -11.67 -5.97
CA ASN A 206 12.71 -12.54 -7.04
C ASN A 206 13.23 -11.74 -8.25
N PRO A 207 14.50 -11.77 -8.58
CA PRO A 207 15.65 -12.05 -7.71
C PRO A 207 16.22 -10.78 -7.06
N VAL A 208 15.54 -9.64 -7.15
CA VAL A 208 16.04 -8.30 -6.77
C VAL A 208 15.23 -7.73 -5.63
N THR A 209 15.91 -7.12 -4.68
CA THR A 209 15.29 -6.29 -3.64
C THR A 209 16.11 -5.04 -3.37
N THR A 210 15.46 -4.00 -2.88
CA THR A 210 16.10 -2.74 -2.46
C THR A 210 16.15 -2.68 -0.93
N ILE A 211 17.32 -2.40 -0.39
CA ILE A 211 17.55 -2.17 1.04
C ILE A 211 17.78 -0.67 1.23
N ARG A 212 16.98 -0.05 2.10
CA ARG A 212 17.08 1.36 2.46
C ARG A 212 17.72 1.52 3.83
N PHE A 213 18.47 2.59 4.00
CA PHE A 213 19.04 2.96 5.30
C PHE A 213 19.30 4.46 5.37
N SER A 214 19.48 4.97 6.56
CA SER A 214 19.78 6.38 6.80
C SER A 214 20.98 6.55 7.71
N ILE A 215 21.75 7.61 7.45
CA ILE A 215 22.90 7.99 8.26
C ILE A 215 22.82 9.50 8.59
N PRO A 216 22.95 9.88 9.89
CA PRO A 216 22.76 11.28 10.33
C PRO A 216 23.97 12.18 10.08
N GLU A 217 25.14 11.62 9.87
CA GLU A 217 26.38 12.33 9.63
C GLU A 217 27.28 11.55 8.65
N ALA A 218 28.13 12.25 7.90
CA ALA A 218 29.06 11.59 7.00
C ALA A 218 29.97 10.63 7.77
N GLN A 219 30.01 9.35 7.34
CA GLN A 219 30.80 8.31 8.01
C GLN A 219 31.05 7.11 7.10
N GLN A 220 32.05 6.29 7.48
CA GLN A 220 32.26 4.99 6.86
C GLN A 220 31.12 4.03 7.23
N VAL A 221 30.48 3.44 6.23
CA VAL A 221 29.34 2.55 6.38
C VAL A 221 29.59 1.24 5.64
N THR A 222 29.23 0.14 6.28
CA THR A 222 29.25 -1.19 5.68
C THR A 222 27.87 -1.84 5.77
N LEU A 223 27.34 -2.29 4.63
CA LEU A 223 26.10 -3.07 4.56
C LEU A 223 26.42 -4.44 3.99
N LYS A 224 26.16 -5.48 4.79
CA LYS A 224 26.47 -6.87 4.44
C LYS A 224 25.24 -7.76 4.55
N VAL A 225 25.21 -8.79 3.72
CA VAL A 225 24.16 -9.82 3.74
C VAL A 225 24.76 -11.15 4.21
N TYR A 226 23.98 -11.87 5.02
CA TYR A 226 24.37 -13.13 5.66
C TYR A 226 23.32 -14.21 5.40
N ASN A 227 23.73 -15.46 5.29
CA ASN A 227 22.83 -16.60 5.28
C ASN A 227 22.41 -17.00 6.70
N LEU A 228 21.52 -18.01 6.82
CA LEU A 228 21.04 -18.54 8.10
C LEU A 228 22.15 -19.05 9.05
N MET A 229 23.30 -19.41 8.51
CA MET A 229 24.47 -19.86 9.30
C MET A 229 25.35 -18.70 9.77
N GLY A 230 24.93 -17.44 9.52
CA GLY A 230 25.71 -16.24 9.85
C GLY A 230 26.93 -16.02 8.96
N ARG A 231 27.07 -16.78 7.86
CA ARG A 231 28.15 -16.56 6.89
C ARG A 231 27.81 -15.41 5.98
N GLU A 232 28.73 -14.47 5.83
CA GLU A 232 28.64 -13.40 4.85
C GLU A 232 28.53 -13.95 3.42
N VAL A 233 27.54 -13.48 2.66
CA VAL A 233 27.33 -13.87 1.26
C VAL A 233 27.66 -12.75 0.29
N VAL A 234 27.50 -11.49 0.72
CA VAL A 234 27.89 -10.32 -0.08
C VAL A 234 28.03 -9.08 0.79
N THR A 235 28.95 -8.20 0.43
CA THR A 235 29.02 -6.82 0.92
C THR A 235 28.42 -5.91 -0.14
N LEU A 236 27.34 -5.21 0.20
CA LEU A 236 26.61 -4.33 -0.71
C LEU A 236 27.15 -2.89 -0.68
N VAL A 237 27.57 -2.44 0.50
CA VAL A 237 28.17 -1.12 0.71
C VAL A 237 29.39 -1.29 1.59
N ASP A 238 30.49 -0.62 1.25
CA ASP A 238 31.68 -0.50 2.09
C ASP A 238 32.46 0.77 1.67
N ARG A 239 31.93 1.91 2.08
CA ARG A 239 32.50 3.22 1.75
C ARG A 239 32.02 4.32 2.68
N GLU A 240 32.69 5.46 2.63
CA GLU A 240 32.20 6.68 3.24
C GLU A 240 30.96 7.19 2.48
N LEU A 241 29.91 7.53 3.21
CA LEU A 241 28.67 8.10 2.70
C LEU A 241 28.38 9.42 3.41
N GLN A 242 27.78 10.36 2.69
CA GLN A 242 27.30 11.62 3.26
C GLN A 242 26.07 11.37 4.15
N ALA A 243 25.76 12.32 5.03
CA ALA A 243 24.50 12.31 5.78
C ALA A 243 23.31 12.25 4.82
N GLY A 244 22.28 11.46 5.16
CA GLY A 244 21.07 11.33 4.33
C GLY A 244 20.54 9.92 4.26
N TYR A 245 19.59 9.73 3.35
CA TYR A 245 18.97 8.44 3.06
C TYR A 245 19.67 7.79 1.86
N HIS A 246 19.86 6.48 1.95
CA HIS A 246 20.58 5.70 0.94
C HIS A 246 19.78 4.45 0.56
N ASN A 247 19.86 4.09 -0.72
CA ASN A 247 19.27 2.87 -1.25
C ASN A 247 20.36 2.02 -1.89
N THR A 248 20.26 0.71 -1.74
CA THR A 248 21.10 -0.23 -2.47
C THR A 248 20.29 -1.43 -2.94
N LYS A 249 20.53 -1.85 -4.17
CA LYS A 249 19.88 -3.04 -4.74
C LYS A 249 20.72 -4.28 -4.49
N TRP A 250 20.07 -5.33 -4.04
CA TRP A 250 20.69 -6.64 -3.98
C TRP A 250 20.08 -7.58 -5.02
N HIS A 251 20.94 -8.12 -5.88
CA HIS A 251 20.59 -9.11 -6.88
C HIS A 251 21.01 -10.50 -6.42
N ALA A 252 20.07 -11.30 -5.95
CA ALA A 252 20.30 -12.63 -5.42
C ALA A 252 20.14 -13.76 -6.45
N GLY A 253 20.16 -13.47 -7.74
CA GLY A 253 19.91 -14.45 -8.82
C GLY A 253 20.84 -15.67 -8.82
N ASN A 254 22.00 -15.59 -8.18
CA ASN A 254 22.95 -16.70 -8.02
C ASN A 254 22.93 -17.33 -6.62
N MET A 255 21.98 -16.93 -5.77
CA MET A 255 21.85 -17.44 -4.41
C MET A 255 20.75 -18.50 -4.32
N ALA A 256 20.85 -19.40 -3.36
CA ALA A 256 19.78 -20.35 -3.08
C ALA A 256 18.53 -19.62 -2.55
N SER A 257 17.35 -20.11 -2.87
CA SER A 257 16.12 -19.64 -2.22
C SER A 257 16.20 -19.87 -0.72
N GLY A 258 15.77 -18.88 0.08
CA GLY A 258 15.83 -18.98 1.54
C GLY A 258 15.80 -17.64 2.25
N ILE A 259 16.05 -17.69 3.55
CA ILE A 259 16.09 -16.51 4.43
C ILE A 259 17.52 -15.99 4.48
N TYR A 260 17.65 -14.69 4.39
CA TYR A 260 18.89 -13.95 4.54
C TYR A 260 18.71 -12.81 5.54
N PHE A 261 19.77 -12.47 6.23
CA PHE A 261 19.85 -11.33 7.13
C PHE A 261 20.77 -10.28 6.51
N TYR A 262 20.47 -9.02 6.71
CA TYR A 262 21.39 -7.96 6.36
C TYR A 262 21.69 -7.08 7.57
N ARG A 263 22.88 -6.51 7.60
CA ARG A 263 23.38 -5.74 8.72
C ARG A 263 24.07 -4.48 8.22
N LEU A 264 23.64 -3.35 8.77
CA LEU A 264 24.26 -2.06 8.59
C LEU A 264 25.21 -1.77 9.76
N MET A 265 26.40 -1.34 9.46
CA MET A 265 27.44 -1.05 10.46
C MET A 265 28.13 0.27 10.14
N SER A 266 28.47 1.01 11.19
CA SER A 266 29.38 2.14 11.15
C SER A 266 30.39 2.01 12.28
N GLU A 267 31.35 2.95 12.40
CA GLU A 267 32.31 2.96 13.51
C GLU A 267 31.63 3.07 14.89
N LYS A 268 30.43 3.69 14.93
CA LYS A 268 29.71 3.99 16.17
C LYS A 268 28.51 3.09 16.45
N LYS A 269 27.93 2.44 15.41
CA LYS A 269 26.66 1.71 15.52
C LYS A 269 26.60 0.51 14.55
N ALA A 270 25.83 -0.52 14.96
CA ALA A 270 25.48 -1.64 14.11
C ALA A 270 24.00 -2.00 14.32
N ILE A 271 23.28 -2.25 13.24
CA ILE A 271 21.86 -2.63 13.20
C ILE A 271 21.66 -3.81 12.26
#